data_0e985f475afd816f3fb2e1ba91244ee8
#
_entry.id   0e985f475afd816f3fb2e1ba91244ee8
#
_cell.length_a   1.000
_cell.length_b   1.000
_cell.length_c   1.000
_cell.angle_alpha   90.00
_cell.angle_beta   90.00
_cell.angle_gamma   90.00
#
_symmetry.space_group_name_H-M   'P 1'
#
loop_
_entity.id
_entity.type
_entity.pdbx_description
1 polymer ?
#
loop_
_entity_poly.entity_id
_entity_poly.type
_entity_poly.pdbx_seq_one_letter_code
_entity_poly.pdbx_strand_id
1 'polypeptide(L)'
;MITIYEYGNSDADTVLIQLTGDHELSVLENEVEEIRKRTSIDFRFIAAKVDDWNYELSPWKAPAVFGNEDFGDGAARTLAQILTLCTDKSKAYYIGGYSLAGLFSLWAAYQTDIFSGVAAASPSVWFPGFIDYMKEHEIKSETVYLSLGDREEKTRNPVMSQVGNCIRMGHELLKERGINCTLEWNQGNHFREPDIRTAKAFAWVMEENHRA
;
A
#
# COMPACT_ATOMS: atom_id res chain seq x y z
N MET A 1 18.10 7.93 3.33
CA MET A 1 17.47 7.73 4.69
C MET A 1 16.04 8.24 4.57
N ILE A 2 15.06 7.46 4.99
CA ILE A 2 13.65 7.85 4.88
C ILE A 2 13.37 9.05 5.78
N THR A 3 12.68 10.07 5.25
CA THR A 3 12.18 11.21 6.04
C THR A 3 10.82 10.87 6.61
N ILE A 4 10.61 11.14 7.90
CA ILE A 4 9.38 10.78 8.62
C ILE A 4 8.57 12.02 8.91
N TYR A 5 7.26 11.96 8.62
CA TYR A 5 6.26 12.94 9.04
C TYR A 5 5.22 12.20 9.90
N GLU A 6 4.83 12.79 11.03
CA GLU A 6 3.96 12.14 11.99
C GLU A 6 2.69 12.94 12.21
N TYR A 7 1.57 12.22 12.33
CA TYR A 7 0.23 12.76 12.59
C TYR A 7 -0.52 11.87 13.58
N GLY A 8 -1.57 12.39 14.17
CA GLY A 8 -2.41 11.62 15.09
C GLY A 8 -1.85 11.55 16.50
N ASN A 9 -2.19 10.50 17.25
CA ASN A 9 -1.79 10.30 18.64
C ASN A 9 -0.52 9.44 18.71
N SER A 10 0.58 10.02 19.19
CA SER A 10 1.87 9.32 19.34
C SER A 10 1.81 8.08 20.24
N ASP A 11 0.86 8.07 21.19
CA ASP A 11 0.73 7.02 22.20
C ASP A 11 -0.25 5.90 21.78
N ALA A 12 -0.94 6.07 20.65
CA ALA A 12 -1.90 5.09 20.16
C ALA A 12 -1.28 3.69 19.97
N ASP A 13 -2.05 2.66 20.26
CA ASP A 13 -1.67 1.26 20.06
C ASP A 13 -1.71 0.85 18.59
N THR A 14 -2.43 1.60 17.76
CA THR A 14 -2.53 1.40 16.31
C THR A 14 -1.59 2.35 15.58
N VAL A 15 -0.70 1.81 14.76
CA VAL A 15 0.29 2.59 13.99
C VAL A 15 0.09 2.33 12.50
N LEU A 16 -0.22 3.38 11.76
CA LEU A 16 -0.35 3.37 10.30
C LEU A 16 0.94 3.87 9.68
N ILE A 17 1.55 3.10 8.80
CA ILE A 17 2.78 3.46 8.10
C ILE A 17 2.48 3.55 6.62
N GLN A 18 2.63 4.74 6.06
CA GLN A 18 2.44 5.00 4.63
C GLN A 18 3.75 5.37 3.96
N LEU A 19 4.07 4.65 2.88
CA LEU A 19 5.13 5.08 1.98
C LEU A 19 4.61 6.22 1.10
N THR A 20 5.37 7.29 0.97
CA THR A 20 4.96 8.49 0.23
C THR A 20 6.12 9.12 -0.54
N GLY A 21 5.80 9.85 -1.60
CA GLY A 21 6.73 10.70 -2.34
C GLY A 21 6.47 12.19 -2.08
N ASP A 22 7.31 13.06 -2.63
CA ASP A 22 7.14 14.53 -2.51
C ASP A 22 5.77 15.00 -3.02
N HIS A 23 5.24 14.34 -4.03
CA HIS A 23 3.97 14.72 -4.69
C HIS A 23 2.73 14.46 -3.82
N GLU A 24 2.84 13.67 -2.75
CA GLU A 24 1.73 13.34 -1.84
C GLU A 24 1.77 14.15 -0.55
N LEU A 25 2.90 14.78 -0.21
CA LEU A 25 3.06 15.47 1.10
C LEU A 25 1.98 16.53 1.36
N SER A 26 1.55 17.24 0.33
CA SER A 26 0.56 18.32 0.47
C SER A 26 -0.86 17.85 0.80
N VAL A 27 -1.15 16.57 0.64
CA VAL A 27 -2.49 15.99 0.88
C VAL A 27 -2.56 15.11 2.12
N LEU A 28 -1.43 14.86 2.81
CA LEU A 28 -1.39 13.98 4.00
C LEU A 28 -2.31 14.43 5.14
N GLU A 29 -2.39 15.73 5.41
CA GLU A 29 -3.30 16.24 6.45
C GLU A 29 -4.76 15.92 6.12
N ASN A 30 -5.17 16.11 4.85
CA ASN A 30 -6.51 15.74 4.41
C ASN A 30 -6.74 14.24 4.50
N GLU A 31 -5.75 13.43 4.15
CA GLU A 31 -5.84 11.97 4.28
C GLU A 31 -6.05 11.51 5.72
N VAL A 32 -5.29 12.07 6.66
CA VAL A 32 -5.44 11.78 8.10
C VAL A 32 -6.83 12.16 8.60
N GLU A 33 -7.35 13.32 8.21
CA GLU A 33 -8.71 13.74 8.54
C GLU A 33 -9.78 12.81 7.91
N GLU A 34 -9.54 12.34 6.69
CA GLU A 34 -10.43 11.39 6.03
C GLU A 34 -10.41 10.00 6.70
N ILE A 35 -9.26 9.57 7.26
CA ILE A 35 -9.21 8.35 8.09
C ILE A 35 -10.07 8.55 9.35
N ARG A 36 -9.87 9.67 10.08
CA ARG A 36 -10.64 10.00 11.30
C ARG A 36 -12.14 10.04 11.10
N LYS A 37 -12.60 10.43 9.92
CA LYS A 37 -14.05 10.44 9.59
C LYS A 37 -14.62 9.04 9.40
N ARG A 38 -13.78 8.01 9.17
CA ARG A 38 -14.18 6.65 8.79
C ARG A 38 -14.04 5.63 9.90
N THR A 39 -13.29 5.96 10.96
CA THR A 39 -13.09 5.07 12.10
C THR A 39 -13.08 5.86 13.40
N SER A 40 -13.47 5.20 14.49
CA SER A 40 -13.31 5.70 15.84
C SER A 40 -12.04 5.19 16.53
N ILE A 41 -11.26 4.34 15.87
CA ILE A 41 -10.01 3.80 16.39
C ILE A 41 -8.98 4.92 16.43
N ASP A 42 -8.35 5.07 17.60
CA ASP A 42 -7.26 6.03 17.76
C ASP A 42 -5.98 5.49 17.09
N PHE A 43 -5.23 6.34 16.41
CA PHE A 43 -4.04 5.93 15.66
C PHE A 43 -2.94 6.97 15.62
N ARG A 44 -1.72 6.48 15.49
CA ARG A 44 -0.54 7.23 15.04
C ARG A 44 -0.35 6.98 13.55
N PHE A 45 -0.22 8.03 12.76
CA PHE A 45 0.07 7.94 11.33
C PHE A 45 1.51 8.39 11.07
N ILE A 46 2.27 7.56 10.38
CA ILE A 46 3.65 7.79 9.99
C ILE A 46 3.75 7.78 8.47
N ALA A 47 3.96 8.96 7.86
CA ALA A 47 4.31 9.04 6.45
C ALA A 47 5.83 8.90 6.30
N ALA A 48 6.25 7.84 5.65
CA ALA A 48 7.65 7.49 5.39
C ALA A 48 8.01 7.90 3.95
N LYS A 49 8.59 9.09 3.82
CA LYS A 49 8.93 9.65 2.51
C LYS A 49 10.19 9.01 1.95
N VAL A 50 10.09 8.51 0.72
CA VAL A 50 11.22 8.05 -0.11
C VAL A 50 11.67 9.15 -1.07
N ASP A 51 12.94 9.16 -1.43
CA ASP A 51 13.54 10.14 -2.33
C ASP A 51 13.56 9.66 -3.78
N ASP A 52 13.80 8.36 -4.00
CA ASP A 52 13.79 7.72 -5.32
C ASP A 52 12.63 6.72 -5.41
N TRP A 53 11.51 7.19 -5.95
CA TRP A 53 10.24 6.46 -6.02
C TRP A 53 10.39 5.10 -6.72
N ASN A 54 11.00 5.09 -7.91
CA ASN A 54 11.13 3.87 -8.70
C ASN A 54 12.17 2.90 -8.13
N TYR A 55 13.25 3.42 -7.54
CA TYR A 55 14.28 2.57 -6.96
C TYR A 55 13.86 2.00 -5.60
N GLU A 56 13.42 2.87 -4.69
CA GLU A 56 13.23 2.50 -3.28
C GLU A 56 11.97 1.68 -3.02
N LEU A 57 10.97 1.73 -3.91
CA LEU A 57 9.71 1.01 -3.74
C LEU A 57 9.59 -0.25 -4.60
N SER A 58 10.53 -0.49 -5.51
CA SER A 58 10.46 -1.65 -6.39
C SER A 58 11.16 -2.88 -5.79
N PRO A 59 10.49 -4.05 -5.78
CA PRO A 59 11.03 -5.26 -5.18
C PRO A 59 12.19 -5.89 -5.98
N TRP A 60 12.26 -5.64 -7.27
CA TRP A 60 13.33 -6.07 -8.19
C TRP A 60 13.41 -5.16 -9.39
N LYS A 61 14.54 -5.25 -10.11
CA LYS A 61 14.77 -4.46 -11.33
C LYS A 61 13.79 -4.85 -12.43
N ALA A 62 13.22 -3.84 -13.06
CA ALA A 62 12.35 -4.01 -14.21
C ALA A 62 12.52 -2.83 -15.19
N PRO A 63 12.32 -3.03 -16.50
CA PRO A 63 12.33 -1.95 -17.47
C PRO A 63 11.26 -0.92 -17.18
N ALA A 64 11.49 0.33 -17.60
CA ALA A 64 10.51 1.40 -17.55
C ALA A 64 9.20 0.99 -18.24
N VAL A 65 8.09 1.15 -17.53
CA VAL A 65 6.73 0.94 -18.07
C VAL A 65 6.11 2.28 -18.49
N PHE A 66 6.49 3.35 -17.81
CA PHE A 66 6.14 4.73 -18.14
C PHE A 66 7.38 5.61 -17.94
N GLY A 67 7.41 6.76 -18.63
CA GLY A 67 8.61 7.58 -18.61
C GLY A 67 9.83 6.89 -19.24
N ASN A 68 11.04 7.22 -18.77
CA ASN A 68 12.31 6.71 -19.28
C ASN A 68 13.20 6.12 -18.19
N GLU A 69 12.72 6.03 -16.95
CA GLU A 69 13.47 5.54 -15.79
C GLU A 69 13.08 4.09 -15.47
N ASP A 70 14.05 3.21 -15.47
CA ASP A 70 13.87 1.82 -15.06
C ASP A 70 13.53 1.73 -13.56
N PHE A 71 12.87 0.65 -13.17
CA PHE A 71 12.64 0.33 -11.77
C PHE A 71 13.89 -0.27 -11.13
N GLY A 72 14.13 0.08 -9.87
CA GLY A 72 15.23 -0.44 -9.10
C GLY A 72 14.94 -1.73 -8.36
N ASP A 73 15.71 -1.99 -7.28
CA ASP A 73 15.60 -3.16 -6.41
C ASP A 73 15.77 -2.78 -4.92
N GLY A 74 15.43 -1.53 -4.60
CA GLY A 74 15.67 -0.94 -3.28
C GLY A 74 14.66 -1.31 -2.19
N ALA A 75 13.55 -1.96 -2.54
CA ALA A 75 12.44 -2.23 -1.60
C ALA A 75 12.88 -2.98 -0.33
N ALA A 76 13.80 -3.94 -0.43
CA ALA A 76 14.30 -4.65 0.74
C ALA A 76 15.03 -3.72 1.72
N ARG A 77 15.79 -2.74 1.22
CA ARG A 77 16.47 -1.74 2.04
C ARG A 77 15.48 -0.77 2.66
N THR A 78 14.47 -0.36 1.90
CA THR A 78 13.36 0.49 2.38
C THR A 78 12.59 -0.21 3.49
N LEU A 79 12.22 -1.48 3.29
CA LEU A 79 11.54 -2.28 4.31
C LEU A 79 12.37 -2.39 5.60
N ALA A 80 13.67 -2.64 5.49
CA ALA A 80 14.55 -2.71 6.66
C ALA A 80 14.53 -1.39 7.48
N GLN A 81 14.43 -0.23 6.83
CA GLN A 81 14.28 1.05 7.52
C GLN A 81 12.90 1.19 8.17
N ILE A 82 11.82 0.80 7.49
CA ILE A 82 10.46 0.80 8.04
C ILE A 82 10.38 -0.09 9.28
N LEU A 83 10.99 -1.27 9.27
CA LEU A 83 10.96 -2.19 10.41
C LEU A 83 11.65 -1.60 11.67
N THR A 84 12.54 -0.63 11.53
CA THR A 84 13.09 0.09 12.69
C THR A 84 12.05 0.94 13.44
N LEU A 85 10.93 1.25 12.81
CA LEU A 85 9.80 1.98 13.40
C LEU A 85 8.82 1.02 14.12
N CYS A 86 8.91 -0.29 13.87
CA CYS A 86 7.99 -1.32 14.35
C CYS A 86 8.59 -2.11 15.52
N THR A 87 9.17 -1.45 16.51
CA THR A 87 9.93 -2.13 17.59
C THR A 87 9.09 -2.47 18.81
N ASP A 88 7.96 -1.81 19.02
CA ASP A 88 7.06 -2.05 20.14
C ASP A 88 6.06 -3.15 19.79
N LYS A 89 6.25 -4.33 20.39
CA LYS A 89 5.42 -5.52 20.14
C LYS A 89 4.01 -5.43 20.73
N SER A 90 3.73 -4.44 21.54
CA SER A 90 2.38 -4.20 22.07
C SER A 90 1.48 -3.45 21.08
N LYS A 91 2.05 -2.87 20.03
CA LYS A 91 1.34 -2.08 19.02
C LYS A 91 0.98 -2.90 17.78
N ALA A 92 -0.15 -2.59 17.18
CA ALA A 92 -0.58 -3.12 15.89
C ALA A 92 -0.09 -2.19 14.76
N TYR A 93 0.67 -2.75 13.82
CA TYR A 93 1.22 -2.01 12.69
C TYR A 93 0.48 -2.32 11.40
N TYR A 94 0.12 -1.30 10.66
CA TYR A 94 -0.51 -1.40 9.35
C TYR A 94 0.37 -0.69 8.33
N ILE A 95 0.54 -1.29 7.17
CA ILE A 95 1.33 -0.67 6.09
C ILE A 95 0.44 -0.37 4.89
N GLY A 96 0.69 0.76 4.23
CA GLY A 96 -0.12 1.14 3.09
C GLY A 96 0.53 2.16 2.18
N GLY A 97 -0.21 2.52 1.15
CA GLY A 97 0.16 3.56 0.21
C GLY A 97 -0.60 3.46 -1.10
N TYR A 98 -0.32 4.42 -1.97
CA TYR A 98 -0.92 4.56 -3.29
C TYR A 98 0.03 4.09 -4.39
N SER A 99 -0.49 3.53 -5.48
CA SER A 99 0.30 3.21 -6.67
C SER A 99 1.48 2.26 -6.39
N LEU A 100 2.71 2.67 -6.65
CA LEU A 100 3.91 1.88 -6.38
C LEU A 100 4.15 1.68 -4.87
N ALA A 101 3.74 2.63 -4.02
CA ALA A 101 3.75 2.46 -2.57
C ALA A 101 2.73 1.41 -2.11
N GLY A 102 1.58 1.29 -2.79
CA GLY A 102 0.64 0.19 -2.59
C GLY A 102 1.20 -1.17 -3.00
N LEU A 103 1.94 -1.24 -4.11
CA LEU A 103 2.69 -2.44 -4.51
C LEU A 103 3.74 -2.82 -3.47
N PHE A 104 4.54 -1.85 -3.01
CA PHE A 104 5.54 -2.06 -1.97
C PHE A 104 4.89 -2.62 -0.69
N SER A 105 3.77 -2.07 -0.26
CA SER A 105 3.06 -2.49 0.94
C SER A 105 2.55 -3.94 0.83
N LEU A 106 2.01 -4.32 -0.33
CA LEU A 106 1.67 -5.71 -0.62
C LEU A 106 2.91 -6.61 -0.57
N TRP A 107 3.99 -6.23 -1.25
CA TRP A 107 5.23 -7.00 -1.27
C TRP A 107 5.83 -7.15 0.15
N ALA A 108 5.81 -6.10 0.96
CA ALA A 108 6.32 -6.11 2.33
C ALA A 108 5.60 -7.16 3.20
N ALA A 109 4.30 -7.35 2.99
CA ALA A 109 3.52 -8.36 3.70
C ALA A 109 3.88 -9.82 3.34
N TYR A 110 4.60 -10.04 2.26
CA TYR A 110 5.22 -11.35 1.95
C TYR A 110 6.57 -11.53 2.66
N GLN A 111 7.24 -10.44 3.06
CA GLN A 111 8.57 -10.50 3.69
C GLN A 111 8.49 -10.72 5.21
N THR A 112 7.49 -10.13 5.87
CA THR A 112 7.38 -10.11 7.34
C THR A 112 5.93 -10.22 7.79
N ASP A 113 5.73 -10.76 8.99
CA ASP A 113 4.46 -10.90 9.71
C ASP A 113 4.17 -9.74 10.67
N ILE A 114 4.98 -8.69 10.64
CA ILE A 114 4.84 -7.51 11.53
C ILE A 114 3.55 -6.74 11.24
N PHE A 115 3.09 -6.74 9.99
CA PHE A 115 1.94 -5.93 9.59
C PHE A 115 0.63 -6.69 9.77
N SER A 116 -0.22 -6.20 10.67
CA SER A 116 -1.56 -6.72 10.92
C SER A 116 -2.48 -6.57 9.70
N GLY A 117 -2.25 -5.55 8.86
CA GLY A 117 -3.03 -5.35 7.65
C GLY A 117 -2.31 -4.49 6.61
N VAL A 118 -2.75 -4.64 5.36
CA VAL A 118 -2.19 -3.95 4.19
C VAL A 118 -3.25 -3.07 3.53
N ALA A 119 -3.00 -1.76 3.50
CA ALA A 119 -3.85 -0.76 2.86
C ALA A 119 -3.29 -0.40 1.47
N ALA A 120 -3.55 -1.24 0.46
CA ALA A 120 -3.02 -1.04 -0.90
C ALA A 120 -4.06 -0.34 -1.80
N ALA A 121 -3.98 0.99 -1.89
CA ALA A 121 -4.86 1.79 -2.72
C ALA A 121 -4.30 1.94 -4.15
N SER A 122 -5.09 1.55 -5.15
CA SER A 122 -4.72 1.55 -6.57
C SER A 122 -3.28 1.03 -6.84
N PRO A 123 -2.89 -0.13 -6.25
CA PRO A 123 -1.51 -0.60 -6.29
C PRO A 123 -1.07 -0.94 -7.71
N SER A 124 0.20 -0.70 -8.01
CA SER A 124 0.81 -0.98 -9.32
C SER A 124 1.02 -2.49 -9.54
N VAL A 125 -0.03 -3.30 -9.36
CA VAL A 125 0.06 -4.79 -9.47
C VAL A 125 0.35 -5.29 -10.89
N TRP A 126 0.35 -4.40 -11.88
CA TRP A 126 0.85 -4.63 -13.23
C TRP A 126 2.39 -4.72 -13.29
N PHE A 127 3.08 -4.43 -12.20
CA PHE A 127 4.54 -4.48 -12.13
C PHE A 127 5.06 -5.84 -12.62
N PRO A 128 6.10 -5.85 -13.51
CA PRO A 128 6.54 -7.07 -14.16
C PRO A 128 6.87 -8.21 -13.19
N GLY A 129 6.19 -9.35 -13.35
CA GLY A 129 6.40 -10.55 -12.54
C GLY A 129 5.68 -10.54 -11.17
N PHE A 130 4.97 -9.46 -10.77
CA PHE A 130 4.39 -9.39 -9.44
C PHE A 130 3.26 -10.40 -9.20
N ILE A 131 2.39 -10.62 -10.17
CA ILE A 131 1.32 -11.63 -10.03
C ILE A 131 1.89 -13.06 -9.93
N ASP A 132 2.97 -13.35 -10.66
CA ASP A 132 3.63 -14.66 -10.56
C ASP A 132 4.33 -14.80 -9.20
N TYR A 133 4.95 -13.73 -8.71
CA TYR A 133 5.48 -13.67 -7.34
C TYR A 133 4.39 -13.96 -6.30
N MET A 134 3.20 -13.36 -6.42
CA MET A 134 2.06 -13.65 -5.53
C MET A 134 1.62 -15.11 -5.57
N LYS A 135 1.68 -15.77 -6.73
CA LYS A 135 1.34 -17.21 -6.86
C LYS A 135 2.34 -18.12 -6.14
N GLU A 136 3.62 -17.77 -6.18
CA GLU A 136 4.72 -18.60 -5.71
C GLU A 136 5.03 -18.43 -4.22
N HIS A 137 4.55 -17.33 -3.59
CA HIS A 137 4.87 -16.98 -2.21
C HIS A 137 3.60 -16.85 -1.37
N GLU A 138 3.73 -17.08 -0.07
CA GLU A 138 2.64 -16.92 0.90
C GLU A 138 2.72 -15.54 1.55
N ILE A 139 1.59 -14.83 1.57
CA ILE A 139 1.45 -13.57 2.30
C ILE A 139 1.36 -13.86 3.80
N LYS A 140 1.94 -13.00 4.62
CA LYS A 140 2.01 -13.17 6.08
C LYS A 140 1.02 -12.26 6.82
N SER A 141 0.38 -11.32 6.14
CA SER A 141 -0.69 -10.49 6.70
C SER A 141 -2.04 -11.14 6.46
N GLU A 142 -2.92 -11.10 7.45
CA GLU A 142 -4.24 -11.74 7.39
C GLU A 142 -5.33 -10.83 6.82
N THR A 143 -5.06 -9.52 6.71
CA THR A 143 -6.04 -8.53 6.25
C THR A 143 -5.45 -7.66 5.14
N VAL A 144 -6.11 -7.61 3.97
CA VAL A 144 -5.63 -6.87 2.80
C VAL A 144 -6.77 -6.11 2.13
N TYR A 145 -6.62 -4.79 2.06
CA TYR A 145 -7.49 -3.97 1.23
C TYR A 145 -6.83 -3.68 -0.11
N LEU A 146 -7.58 -3.89 -1.18
CA LEU A 146 -7.23 -3.50 -2.54
C LEU A 146 -8.27 -2.53 -3.08
N SER A 147 -7.85 -1.57 -3.88
CA SER A 147 -8.78 -0.76 -4.66
C SER A 147 -8.25 -0.44 -6.04
N LEU A 148 -9.13 -0.02 -6.93
CA LEU A 148 -8.78 0.47 -8.26
C LEU A 148 -9.82 1.48 -8.74
N GLY A 149 -9.41 2.47 -9.52
CA GLY A 149 -10.35 3.33 -10.25
C GLY A 149 -10.94 2.61 -11.47
N ASP A 150 -12.23 2.81 -11.74
CA ASP A 150 -12.99 2.16 -12.82
C ASP A 150 -12.54 2.56 -14.25
N ARG A 151 -11.59 3.50 -14.33
CA ARG A 151 -10.99 3.98 -15.59
C ARG A 151 -9.48 3.79 -15.67
N GLU A 152 -8.84 3.19 -14.66
CA GLU A 152 -7.39 3.03 -14.65
C GLU A 152 -6.90 2.06 -15.73
N GLU A 153 -7.66 1.00 -16.02
CA GLU A 153 -7.35 0.06 -17.12
C GLU A 153 -7.58 0.68 -18.52
N LYS A 154 -8.22 1.87 -18.62
CA LYS A 154 -8.50 2.57 -19.88
C LYS A 154 -7.32 3.46 -20.32
N THR A 155 -6.10 2.95 -20.24
CA THR A 155 -4.88 3.62 -20.70
C THR A 155 -4.40 3.03 -22.02
N ARG A 156 -3.63 3.81 -22.79
CA ARG A 156 -2.97 3.33 -24.03
C ARG A 156 -1.69 2.54 -23.78
N ASN A 157 -1.14 2.60 -22.57
CA ASN A 157 0.04 1.83 -22.21
C ASN A 157 -0.35 0.34 -22.07
N PRO A 158 0.25 -0.57 -22.83
CA PRO A 158 -0.17 -1.96 -22.89
C PRO A 158 0.08 -2.73 -21.58
N VAL A 159 1.07 -2.33 -20.80
CA VAL A 159 1.36 -2.95 -19.48
C VAL A 159 0.38 -2.41 -18.43
N MET A 160 0.27 -1.09 -18.33
CA MET A 160 -0.63 -0.47 -17.33
C MET A 160 -2.10 -0.79 -17.58
N SER A 161 -2.52 -1.02 -18.83
CA SER A 161 -3.90 -1.44 -19.15
C SER A 161 -4.27 -2.79 -18.55
N GLN A 162 -3.29 -3.61 -18.17
CA GLN A 162 -3.52 -4.88 -17.49
C GLN A 162 -3.83 -4.73 -15.99
N VAL A 163 -3.76 -3.53 -15.43
CA VAL A 163 -3.95 -3.33 -13.97
C VAL A 163 -5.27 -3.91 -13.46
N GLY A 164 -6.37 -3.77 -14.23
CA GLY A 164 -7.66 -4.34 -13.87
C GLY A 164 -7.65 -5.87 -13.82
N ASN A 165 -6.98 -6.53 -14.78
CA ASN A 165 -6.82 -7.99 -14.77
C ASN A 165 -5.89 -8.42 -13.63
N CYS A 166 -4.76 -7.75 -13.45
CA CYS A 166 -3.80 -8.08 -12.41
C CYS A 166 -4.41 -7.96 -11.01
N ILE A 167 -5.17 -6.90 -10.73
CA ILE A 167 -5.75 -6.71 -9.39
C ILE A 167 -6.85 -7.73 -9.09
N ARG A 168 -7.67 -8.10 -10.09
CA ARG A 168 -8.67 -9.18 -9.93
C ARG A 168 -7.98 -10.52 -9.64
N MET A 169 -6.92 -10.86 -10.39
CA MET A 169 -6.13 -12.07 -10.13
C MET A 169 -5.49 -12.07 -8.74
N GLY A 170 -4.89 -10.96 -8.33
CA GLY A 170 -4.30 -10.80 -6.99
C GLY A 170 -5.36 -10.97 -5.89
N HIS A 171 -6.53 -10.36 -6.04
CA HIS A 171 -7.64 -10.50 -5.11
C HIS A 171 -8.13 -11.96 -4.99
N GLU A 172 -8.33 -12.65 -6.10
CA GLU A 172 -8.75 -14.06 -6.08
C GLU A 172 -7.69 -14.95 -5.42
N LEU A 173 -6.39 -14.75 -5.70
CA LEU A 173 -5.30 -15.47 -5.03
C LEU A 173 -5.31 -15.28 -3.51
N LEU A 174 -5.59 -14.06 -3.02
CA LEU A 174 -5.70 -13.78 -1.59
C LEU A 174 -6.92 -14.51 -0.99
N LYS A 175 -8.07 -14.46 -1.66
CA LYS A 175 -9.28 -15.18 -1.22
C LYS A 175 -9.09 -16.69 -1.15
N GLU A 176 -8.48 -17.29 -2.17
CA GLU A 176 -8.19 -18.74 -2.23
C GLU A 176 -7.29 -19.18 -1.06
N ARG A 177 -6.47 -18.28 -0.52
CA ARG A 177 -5.61 -18.51 0.64
C ARG A 177 -6.28 -18.21 1.99
N GLY A 178 -7.55 -17.83 1.99
CA GLY A 178 -8.30 -17.53 3.20
C GLY A 178 -7.97 -16.17 3.83
N ILE A 179 -7.32 -15.27 3.10
CA ILE A 179 -7.01 -13.92 3.57
C ILE A 179 -8.31 -13.09 3.63
N ASN A 180 -8.54 -12.39 4.74
CA ASN A 180 -9.59 -11.39 4.81
C ASN A 180 -9.27 -10.22 3.90
N CYS A 181 -9.85 -10.20 2.70
CA CYS A 181 -9.51 -9.19 1.70
C CYS A 181 -10.75 -8.64 0.97
N THR A 182 -10.61 -7.40 0.52
CA THR A 182 -11.62 -6.74 -0.31
C THR A 182 -10.98 -6.12 -1.55
N LEU A 183 -11.78 -5.91 -2.60
CA LEU A 183 -11.43 -5.13 -3.78
C LEU A 183 -12.50 -4.07 -4.03
N GLU A 184 -12.21 -2.82 -3.68
CA GLU A 184 -13.11 -1.69 -3.91
C GLU A 184 -12.84 -1.03 -5.26
N TRP A 185 -13.91 -0.82 -6.05
CA TRP A 185 -13.85 -0.03 -7.27
C TRP A 185 -14.24 1.42 -7.00
N ASN A 186 -13.33 2.34 -7.21
CA ASN A 186 -13.55 3.77 -7.07
C ASN A 186 -13.88 4.41 -8.42
N GLN A 187 -14.64 5.51 -8.42
CA GLN A 187 -14.93 6.25 -9.64
C GLN A 187 -13.68 7.02 -10.11
N GLY A 188 -13.32 6.90 -11.39
CA GLY A 188 -12.30 7.74 -12.03
C GLY A 188 -11.02 7.01 -12.40
N ASN A 189 -10.03 7.78 -12.81
CA ASN A 189 -8.71 7.31 -13.20
C ASN A 189 -7.74 7.26 -12.01
N HIS A 190 -6.48 6.93 -12.29
CA HIS A 190 -5.42 6.80 -11.30
C HIS A 190 -5.12 8.06 -10.49
N PHE A 191 -5.43 9.24 -11.01
CA PHE A 191 -5.08 10.52 -10.38
C PHE A 191 -6.24 11.15 -9.58
N ARG A 192 -7.38 10.45 -9.48
CA ARG A 192 -8.53 10.97 -8.77
C ARG A 192 -8.54 10.55 -7.31
N GLU A 193 -8.46 11.52 -6.42
CA GLU A 193 -8.67 11.38 -4.97
C GLU A 193 -7.76 10.29 -4.33
N PRO A 194 -6.42 10.29 -4.57
CA PRO A 194 -5.55 9.26 -4.04
C PRO A 194 -5.55 9.22 -2.51
N ASP A 195 -5.55 10.37 -1.85
CA ASP A 195 -5.64 10.56 -0.40
C ASP A 195 -6.92 9.94 0.19
N ILE A 196 -8.08 10.19 -0.43
CA ILE A 196 -9.35 9.62 0.02
C ILE A 196 -9.37 8.09 -0.14
N ARG A 197 -8.80 7.57 -1.23
CA ARG A 197 -8.71 6.13 -1.49
C ARG A 197 -7.80 5.43 -0.49
N THR A 198 -6.67 6.04 -0.16
CA THR A 198 -5.73 5.50 0.83
C THR A 198 -6.33 5.59 2.24
N ALA A 199 -7.01 6.68 2.56
CA ALA A 199 -7.75 6.81 3.82
C ALA A 199 -8.82 5.72 4.01
N LYS A 200 -9.59 5.39 2.97
CA LYS A 200 -10.54 4.27 2.99
C LYS A 200 -9.85 2.94 3.25
N ALA A 201 -8.70 2.72 2.61
CA ALA A 201 -7.93 1.49 2.76
C ALA A 201 -7.46 1.31 4.20
N PHE A 202 -6.86 2.33 4.81
CA PHE A 202 -6.43 2.27 6.21
C PHE A 202 -7.59 2.08 7.17
N ALA A 203 -8.66 2.83 7.01
CA ALA A 203 -9.83 2.70 7.87
C ALA A 203 -10.40 1.28 7.81
N TRP A 204 -10.53 0.69 6.61
CA TRP A 204 -11.07 -0.65 6.44
C TRP A 204 -10.19 -1.72 7.11
N VAL A 205 -8.87 -1.71 6.91
CA VAL A 205 -7.99 -2.73 7.51
C VAL A 205 -7.95 -2.64 9.04
N MET A 206 -8.05 -1.44 9.61
CA MET A 206 -8.16 -1.26 11.05
C MET A 206 -9.46 -1.85 11.60
N GLU A 207 -10.60 -1.51 10.99
CA GLU A 207 -11.93 -1.96 11.42
C GLU A 207 -12.07 -3.49 11.33
N GLU A 208 -11.56 -4.11 10.26
CA GLU A 208 -11.63 -5.57 10.10
C GLU A 208 -10.81 -6.31 11.16
N ASN A 209 -9.63 -5.83 11.49
CA ASN A 209 -8.80 -6.44 12.52
C ASN A 209 -9.34 -6.22 13.95
N HIS A 210 -10.13 -5.18 14.20
CA HIS A 210 -10.79 -4.96 15.50
C HIS A 210 -12.07 -5.79 15.67
N ARG A 211 -12.62 -6.36 14.59
CA ARG A 211 -13.80 -7.26 14.63
C ARG A 211 -13.43 -8.72 14.82
N ALA A 212 -12.18 -9.08 14.54
CA ALA A 212 -11.68 -10.46 14.64
C ALA A 212 -11.26 -10.79 16.08
#